data_8ba2fdf32bcc867608507c9838d56b95
#
_entry.id   8ba2fdf32bcc867608507c9838d56b95
#
_cell.length_a   1.000
_cell.length_b   1.000
_cell.length_c   1.000
_cell.angle_alpha   90.00
_cell.angle_beta   90.00
_cell.angle_gamma   90.00
#
_symmetry.space_group_name_H-M   'P 1'
#
loop_
_entity.id
_entity.type
_entity.pdbx_description
1 polymer ?
#
loop_
_entity_poly.entity_id
_entity_poly.type
_entity_poly.pdbx_seq_one_letter_code
_entity_poly.pdbx_strand_id
1 'polypeptide(L)'
;MAQTSQDRNPTPDLAEDNAFFPSPYSLSQYTASKTDFDGTDYPTPYIGHKKILMVASDERYLLMKNGKFFSTGNHPVETLLPMYHLDRAGFDIDI
;
A
#
# COMPACT_ATOMS: atom_id res chain seq x y z
N MET A 1 0.11 -14.66 7.30
CA MET A 1 0.96 -14.89 6.12
C MET A 1 0.07 -15.07 4.90
N ALA A 2 0.37 -14.38 3.82
CA ALA A 2 -0.39 -14.51 2.59
C ALA A 2 -0.18 -15.90 1.97
N GLN A 3 -1.24 -16.47 1.39
CA GLN A 3 -1.15 -17.74 0.69
C GLN A 3 -0.52 -17.51 -0.69
N THR A 4 0.49 -18.32 -1.04
CA THR A 4 1.16 -18.22 -2.32
C THR A 4 0.25 -18.70 -3.45
N SER A 5 0.08 -17.88 -4.48
CA SER A 5 -0.63 -18.25 -5.71
C SER A 5 0.35 -18.64 -6.80
N GLN A 6 -0.06 -19.56 -7.68
CA GLN A 6 0.74 -20.00 -8.82
C GLN A 6 0.33 -19.32 -10.12
N ASP A 7 -0.83 -18.65 -10.17
CA ASP A 7 -1.30 -17.98 -11.38
C ASP A 7 -0.49 -16.70 -11.62
N ARG A 8 0.23 -16.68 -12.75
CA ARG A 8 1.10 -15.55 -13.14
C ARG A 8 0.49 -14.64 -14.18
N ASN A 9 -0.77 -14.85 -14.53
CA ASN A 9 -1.47 -14.00 -15.50
C ASN A 9 -2.05 -12.76 -14.78
N PRO A 10 -1.88 -11.55 -15.36
CA PRO A 10 -2.55 -10.37 -14.82
C PRO A 10 -4.07 -10.54 -14.81
N THR A 11 -4.71 -9.97 -13.81
CA THR A 11 -6.17 -10.02 -13.67
C THR A 11 -6.78 -8.76 -14.27
N PRO A 12 -7.76 -8.87 -15.20
CA PRO A 12 -8.41 -7.68 -15.74
C PRO A 12 -9.06 -6.82 -14.65
N ASP A 13 -8.87 -5.51 -14.76
CA ASP A 13 -9.60 -4.53 -13.95
C ASP A 13 -10.88 -4.17 -14.69
N LEU A 14 -12.02 -4.62 -14.18
CA LEU A 14 -13.30 -4.45 -14.84
C LEU A 14 -13.83 -3.01 -14.81
N ALA A 15 -13.17 -2.13 -14.04
CA ALA A 15 -13.58 -0.73 -13.94
C ALA A 15 -13.06 0.12 -15.09
N GLU A 16 -12.08 -0.37 -15.87
CA GLU A 16 -11.48 0.36 -16.99
C GLU A 16 -11.06 -0.59 -18.09
N ASP A 17 -11.13 -0.10 -19.32
CA ASP A 17 -10.72 -0.87 -20.49
C ASP A 17 -9.20 -0.97 -20.54
N ASN A 18 -8.68 -2.11 -21.00
CA ASN A 18 -7.25 -2.35 -21.18
C ASN A 18 -6.43 -2.15 -19.87
N ALA A 19 -7.05 -2.31 -18.72
CA ALA A 19 -6.41 -2.16 -17.43
C ALA A 19 -6.33 -3.51 -16.69
N PHE A 20 -5.25 -3.71 -15.93
CA PHE A 20 -4.97 -4.98 -15.29
C PHE A 20 -4.39 -4.78 -13.89
N PHE A 21 -4.80 -5.63 -12.97
CA PHE A 21 -4.12 -5.81 -11.69
C PHE A 21 -2.90 -6.72 -11.85
N PRO A 22 -1.94 -6.62 -10.94
CA PRO A 22 -0.86 -7.61 -10.87
C PRO A 22 -1.42 -9.03 -10.78
N SER A 23 -0.64 -10.01 -11.24
CA SER A 23 -1.05 -11.40 -11.15
C SER A 23 -1.26 -11.83 -9.69
N PRO A 24 -2.11 -12.83 -9.45
CA PRO A 24 -2.25 -13.41 -8.10
C PRO A 24 -0.92 -13.87 -7.51
N TYR A 25 -0.01 -14.38 -8.33
CA TYR A 25 1.33 -14.73 -7.90
C TYR A 25 2.10 -13.51 -7.38
N SER A 26 2.12 -12.41 -8.15
CA SER A 26 2.81 -11.20 -7.72
C SER A 26 2.23 -10.65 -6.43
N LEU A 27 0.90 -10.61 -6.31
CA LEU A 27 0.25 -10.15 -5.08
C LEU A 27 0.64 -11.01 -3.89
N SER A 28 0.73 -12.33 -4.06
CA SER A 28 1.10 -13.24 -2.96
C SER A 28 2.55 -13.08 -2.52
N GLN A 29 3.44 -12.60 -3.42
CA GLN A 29 4.87 -12.47 -3.13
C GLN A 29 5.24 -11.08 -2.62
N TYR A 30 4.56 -10.04 -3.06
CA TYR A 30 5.02 -8.66 -2.87
C TYR A 30 4.06 -7.77 -2.09
N THR A 31 2.89 -8.27 -1.71
CA THR A 31 1.94 -7.50 -0.90
C THR A 31 1.46 -8.31 0.29
N ALA A 32 1.21 -7.63 1.40
CA ALA A 32 0.61 -8.26 2.58
C ALA A 32 -0.90 -8.13 2.51
N SER A 33 -1.62 -9.22 2.76
CA SER A 33 -3.08 -9.22 2.82
C SER A 33 -3.62 -8.75 4.18
N LYS A 34 -2.76 -8.72 5.19
CA LYS A 34 -3.10 -8.25 6.54
C LYS A 34 -1.83 -7.77 7.24
N THR A 35 -2.01 -6.97 8.29
CA THR A 35 -0.90 -6.50 9.11
C THR A 35 -0.47 -7.58 10.11
N ASP A 36 0.82 -7.54 10.48
CA ASP A 36 1.38 -8.29 11.59
C ASP A 36 1.53 -7.42 12.86
N PHE A 37 0.80 -6.32 12.92
CA PHE A 37 0.86 -5.40 14.04
C PHE A 37 0.55 -6.12 15.36
N ASP A 38 1.45 -5.99 16.34
CA ASP A 38 1.43 -6.72 17.60
C ASP A 38 0.87 -5.91 18.78
N GLY A 39 0.37 -4.70 18.52
CA GLY A 39 -0.14 -3.82 19.56
C GLY A 39 0.94 -2.97 20.24
N THR A 40 2.13 -2.85 19.65
CA THR A 40 3.20 -2.02 20.19
C THR A 40 2.70 -0.64 20.59
N ASP A 41 3.11 -0.19 21.76
CA ASP A 41 2.76 1.11 22.29
C ASP A 41 3.99 2.03 22.38
N TYR A 42 3.74 3.33 22.50
CA TYR A 42 4.75 4.37 22.56
C TYR A 42 4.60 5.17 23.85
N PRO A 43 5.20 4.71 24.97
CA PRO A 43 5.00 5.34 26.27
C PRO A 43 5.64 6.73 26.38
N THR A 44 6.59 7.06 25.49
CA THR A 44 7.24 8.37 25.47
C THR A 44 7.05 9.00 24.09
N PRO A 45 5.86 9.56 23.81
CA PRO A 45 5.59 10.10 22.47
C PRO A 45 6.41 11.36 22.19
N TYR A 46 6.63 11.61 20.90
CA TYR A 46 7.26 12.83 20.43
C TYR A 46 6.38 14.05 20.75
N ILE A 47 6.98 15.09 21.31
CA ILE A 47 6.28 16.32 21.67
C ILE A 47 6.84 17.57 20.98
N GLY A 48 7.71 17.38 20.00
CA GLY A 48 8.31 18.48 19.24
C GLY A 48 7.36 19.06 18.18
N HIS A 49 7.91 19.89 17.30
CA HIS A 49 7.14 20.63 16.29
C HIS A 49 7.31 20.09 14.85
N LYS A 50 8.12 19.05 14.66
CA LYS A 50 8.31 18.45 13.34
C LYS A 50 7.11 17.61 12.97
N LYS A 51 6.71 17.71 11.72
CA LYS A 51 5.64 16.92 11.14
C LYS A 51 6.19 15.88 10.17
N ILE A 52 5.41 14.84 9.92
CA ILE A 52 5.69 13.86 8.89
C ILE A 52 4.88 14.23 7.65
N LEU A 53 5.53 14.28 6.51
CA LEU A 53 4.84 14.41 5.22
C LEU A 53 4.73 13.03 4.60
N MET A 54 3.50 12.60 4.34
CA MET A 54 3.24 11.38 3.61
C MET A 54 2.90 11.71 2.18
N VAL A 55 3.69 11.19 1.24
CA VAL A 55 3.45 11.35 -0.19
C VAL A 55 2.72 10.12 -0.69
N ALA A 56 1.51 10.31 -1.19
CA ALA A 56 0.68 9.25 -1.72
C ALA A 56 0.42 9.47 -3.21
N SER A 57 0.18 8.38 -3.94
CA SER A 57 -0.16 8.45 -5.35
C SER A 57 -1.60 8.94 -5.53
N ASP A 58 -1.79 9.85 -6.49
CA ASP A 58 -3.11 10.31 -6.92
C ASP A 58 -3.60 9.59 -8.17
N GLU A 59 -2.77 8.70 -8.72
CA GLU A 59 -3.07 8.00 -9.95
C GLU A 59 -3.61 6.59 -9.68
N ARG A 60 -4.70 6.25 -10.36
CA ARG A 60 -5.27 4.90 -10.32
C ARG A 60 -4.58 3.98 -11.32
N TYR A 61 -4.18 4.50 -12.46
CA TYR A 61 -3.61 3.71 -13.55
C TYR A 61 -2.26 4.26 -13.99
N LEU A 62 -1.34 3.35 -14.25
CA LEU A 62 -0.03 3.65 -14.80
C LEU A 62 0.08 3.03 -16.18
N LEU A 63 0.35 3.86 -17.19
CA LEU A 63 0.56 3.36 -18.55
C LEU A 63 1.91 2.63 -18.63
N MET A 64 1.84 1.36 -18.98
CA MET A 64 3.00 0.51 -19.08
C MET A 64 3.60 0.56 -20.49
N LYS A 65 4.87 0.14 -20.61
CA LYS A 65 5.59 0.12 -21.88
C LYS A 65 4.88 -0.72 -22.95
N ASN A 66 4.15 -1.75 -22.55
CA ASN A 66 3.39 -2.61 -23.47
C ASN A 66 2.04 -2.01 -23.91
N GLY A 67 1.75 -0.75 -23.53
CA GLY A 67 0.51 -0.08 -23.89
C GLY A 67 -0.70 -0.42 -23.03
N LYS A 68 -0.54 -1.26 -22.00
CA LYS A 68 -1.60 -1.61 -21.06
C LYS A 68 -1.52 -0.73 -19.83
N PHE A 69 -2.66 -0.53 -19.16
CA PHE A 69 -2.72 0.20 -17.90
C PHE A 69 -2.54 -0.75 -16.72
N PHE A 70 -1.62 -0.42 -15.86
CA PHE A 70 -1.43 -1.11 -14.58
C PHE A 70 -2.31 -0.44 -13.53
N SER A 71 -3.22 -1.22 -12.93
CA SER A 71 -4.05 -0.75 -11.84
C SER A 71 -3.18 -0.61 -10.59
N THR A 72 -2.96 0.62 -10.17
CA THR A 72 -2.06 0.98 -9.08
C THR A 72 -2.82 1.71 -7.98
N GLY A 73 -2.12 2.39 -7.11
CA GLY A 73 -2.67 3.15 -6.00
C GLY A 73 -1.78 3.00 -4.78
N ASN A 74 -2.38 3.20 -3.61
CA ASN A 74 -1.68 3.10 -2.34
C ASN A 74 -2.14 1.84 -1.62
N HIS A 75 -1.22 0.92 -1.38
CA HIS A 75 -1.53 -0.32 -0.69
C HIS A 75 -1.97 -0.01 0.76
N PRO A 76 -3.13 -0.50 1.21
CA PRO A 76 -3.66 -0.13 2.53
C PRO A 76 -2.72 -0.42 3.69
N VAL A 77 -2.10 -1.59 3.75
CA VAL A 77 -1.18 -1.93 4.83
C VAL A 77 0.08 -1.07 4.79
N GLU A 78 0.68 -0.90 3.60
CA GLU A 78 1.91 -0.10 3.44
C GLU A 78 1.67 1.38 3.70
N THR A 79 0.45 1.86 3.50
CA THR A 79 0.06 3.25 3.74
C THR A 79 -0.36 3.48 5.18
N LEU A 80 -1.27 2.68 5.69
CA LEU A 80 -1.94 2.92 6.97
C LEU A 80 -1.15 2.42 8.17
N LEU A 81 -0.39 1.35 8.05
CA LEU A 81 0.37 0.82 9.18
C LEU A 81 1.48 1.78 9.63
N PRO A 82 2.33 2.33 8.74
CA PRO A 82 3.29 3.36 9.15
C PRO A 82 2.63 4.59 9.74
N MET A 83 1.51 5.06 9.17
CA MET A 83 0.76 6.20 9.71
C MET A 83 0.26 5.93 11.11
N TYR A 84 -0.26 4.74 11.36
CA TYR A 84 -0.74 4.35 12.68
C TYR A 84 0.39 4.39 13.72
N HIS A 85 1.55 3.82 13.41
CA HIS A 85 2.72 3.86 14.29
C HIS A 85 3.19 5.28 14.56
N LEU A 86 3.30 6.10 13.52
CA LEU A 86 3.78 7.48 13.63
C LEU A 86 2.81 8.35 14.42
N ASP A 87 1.51 8.19 14.20
CA ASP A 87 0.49 8.89 14.97
C ASP A 87 0.58 8.53 16.47
N ARG A 88 0.67 7.25 16.78
CA ARG A 88 0.81 6.80 18.18
C ARG A 88 2.14 7.22 18.79
N ALA A 89 3.18 7.37 17.98
CA ALA A 89 4.48 7.89 18.44
C ALA A 89 4.46 9.41 18.67
N GLY A 90 3.36 10.08 18.37
CA GLY A 90 3.18 11.49 18.71
C GLY A 90 3.48 12.47 17.58
N PHE A 91 3.60 12.01 16.34
CA PHE A 91 3.81 12.89 15.19
C PHE A 91 2.49 13.30 14.56
N ASP A 92 2.40 14.57 14.14
CA ASP A 92 1.36 15.02 13.23
C ASP A 92 1.74 14.62 11.82
N ILE A 93 0.75 14.20 11.03
CA ILE A 93 0.97 13.70 9.67
C ILE A 93 0.15 14.54 8.70
N ASP A 94 0.81 15.10 7.69
CA ASP A 94 0.17 15.73 6.53
C ASP A 94 0.30 14.79 5.33
N ILE A 95 -0.73 14.76 4.50
CA ILE A 95 -0.76 13.94 3.28
C ILE A 95 -0.74 14.85 2.06
#